data_0c9377104d8c1ba8c87af76f93ecd02f
#
_entry.id   0c9377104d8c1ba8c87af76f93ecd02f
#
_cell.length_a   1.000
_cell.length_b   1.000
_cell.length_c   1.000
_cell.angle_alpha   90.00
_cell.angle_beta   90.00
_cell.angle_gamma   90.00
#
_symmetry.space_group_name_H-M   'P 1'
#
loop_
_entity.id
_entity.type
_entity.pdbx_description
1 polymer ?
#
loop_
_entity_poly.entity_id
_entity_poly.type
_entity_poly.pdbx_seq_one_letter_code
_entity_poly.pdbx_strand_id
1 'polypeptide(L)'
;MISDVQLFKVYGAMARYAAEAQSVSATNIARANEPGYKAKETESFDAFLARVSNSPAADPMTASFHVTESSGPMAPNGNNVSLEQEVFNSAEAMSQHSLALSVYTKSMDLLRTAIGRRG
;
A
#
# COMPACT_ATOMS: atom_id res chain seq x y z
N MET A 1 22.29 -0.37 -9.45
CA MET A 1 21.44 -1.25 -10.25
C MET A 1 20.61 -2.15 -9.33
N ILE A 2 19.33 -2.22 -9.58
CA ILE A 2 18.43 -3.05 -8.77
C ILE A 2 18.55 -4.50 -9.21
N SER A 3 18.79 -5.42 -8.25
CA SER A 3 18.83 -6.85 -8.55
C SER A 3 17.40 -7.39 -8.74
N ASP A 4 17.28 -8.55 -9.36
CA ASP A 4 15.98 -9.20 -9.56
C ASP A 4 15.29 -9.48 -8.22
N VAL A 5 16.07 -9.85 -7.19
CA VAL A 5 15.54 -10.10 -5.85
C VAL A 5 15.00 -8.82 -5.23
N GLN A 6 15.72 -7.71 -5.40
CA GLN A 6 15.26 -6.41 -4.89
C GLN A 6 13.98 -5.97 -5.58
N LEU A 7 13.90 -6.14 -6.90
CA LEU A 7 12.69 -5.81 -7.65
C LEU A 7 11.50 -6.65 -7.17
N PHE A 8 11.72 -7.94 -6.97
CA PHE A 8 10.72 -8.85 -6.45
C PHE A 8 10.19 -8.38 -5.08
N LYS A 9 11.11 -7.99 -4.19
CA LYS A 9 10.75 -7.50 -2.86
C LYS A 9 9.96 -6.18 -2.93
N VAL A 10 10.33 -5.29 -3.83
CA VAL A 10 9.64 -4.00 -3.99
C VAL A 10 8.20 -4.23 -4.46
N TYR A 11 7.99 -5.09 -5.44
CA TYR A 11 6.64 -5.37 -5.93
C TYR A 11 5.81 -6.16 -4.93
N GLY A 12 6.42 -7.03 -4.15
CA GLY A 12 5.75 -7.69 -3.03
C GLY A 12 5.31 -6.70 -1.96
N ALA A 13 6.19 -5.76 -1.64
CA ALA A 13 5.87 -4.67 -0.70
C ALA A 13 4.76 -3.77 -1.24
N MET A 14 4.77 -3.49 -2.54
CA MET A 14 3.75 -2.68 -3.20
C MET A 14 2.37 -3.35 -3.11
N ALA A 15 2.31 -4.66 -3.31
CA ALA A 15 1.05 -5.40 -3.17
C ALA A 15 0.54 -5.33 -1.73
N ARG A 16 1.42 -5.50 -0.76
CA ARG A 16 1.09 -5.40 0.66
C ARG A 16 0.59 -4.00 1.02
N TYR A 17 1.30 -2.97 0.51
CA TYR A 17 0.93 -1.58 0.73
C TYR A 17 -0.45 -1.27 0.16
N ALA A 18 -0.73 -1.71 -1.07
CA ALA A 18 -2.00 -1.47 -1.72
C ALA A 18 -3.16 -2.13 -0.96
N ALA A 19 -2.93 -3.34 -0.44
CA ALA A 19 -3.93 -4.03 0.39
C ALA A 19 -4.21 -3.24 1.67
N GLU A 20 -3.17 -2.71 2.32
CA GLU A 20 -3.33 -1.87 3.51
C GLU A 20 -4.08 -0.58 3.20
N ALA A 21 -3.70 0.10 2.11
CA ALA A 21 -4.36 1.33 1.68
C ALA A 21 -5.85 1.09 1.40
N GLN A 22 -6.19 -0.02 0.78
CA GLN A 22 -7.58 -0.37 0.52
C GLN A 22 -8.34 -0.64 1.82
N SER A 23 -7.73 -1.31 2.76
CA SER A 23 -8.32 -1.57 4.07
C SER A 23 -8.59 -0.28 4.83
N VAL A 24 -7.66 0.67 4.78
CA VAL A 24 -7.81 1.98 5.41
C VAL A 24 -8.97 2.75 4.77
N SER A 25 -9.04 2.79 3.43
CA SER A 25 -10.15 3.44 2.73
C SER A 25 -11.49 2.80 3.06
N ALA A 26 -11.55 1.48 3.12
CA ALA A 26 -12.77 0.75 3.45
C ALA A 26 -13.24 1.10 4.87
N THR A 27 -12.33 1.21 5.81
CA THR A 27 -12.64 1.59 7.19
C THR A 27 -13.16 3.03 7.24
N ASN A 28 -12.52 3.94 6.50
CA ASN A 28 -12.98 5.33 6.43
C ASN A 28 -14.40 5.42 5.87
N ILE A 29 -14.69 4.68 4.81
CA ILE A 29 -16.02 4.65 4.21
C ILE A 29 -17.04 4.12 5.21
N ALA A 30 -16.71 3.03 5.89
CA ALA A 30 -17.61 2.42 6.87
C ALA A 30 -17.95 3.37 8.03
N ARG A 31 -17.03 4.27 8.35
CA ARG A 31 -17.18 5.23 9.47
C ARG A 31 -17.50 6.65 9.02
N ALA A 32 -17.92 6.83 7.78
CA ALA A 32 -18.16 8.16 7.23
C ALA A 32 -19.26 8.94 7.95
N ASN A 33 -20.15 8.26 8.66
CA ASN A 33 -21.23 8.89 9.42
C ASN A 33 -20.98 8.90 10.93
N GLU A 34 -19.84 8.41 11.39
CA GLU A 34 -19.51 8.35 12.81
C GLU A 34 -19.11 9.74 13.31
N PRO A 35 -19.81 10.30 14.31
CA PRO A 35 -19.46 11.61 14.85
C PRO A 35 -18.03 11.62 15.40
N GLY A 36 -17.27 12.66 15.06
CA GLY A 36 -15.92 12.85 15.57
C GLY A 36 -14.85 11.96 14.95
N TYR A 37 -15.22 11.07 14.02
CA TYR A 37 -14.24 10.20 13.39
C TYR A 37 -13.33 10.98 12.44
N LYS A 38 -12.03 10.75 12.56
CA LYS A 38 -11.02 11.33 11.66
C LYS A 38 -10.55 10.26 10.68
N ALA A 39 -10.64 10.58 9.38
CA ALA A 39 -10.17 9.68 8.34
C ALA A 39 -8.70 9.34 8.57
N LYS A 40 -8.34 8.09 8.32
CA LYS A 40 -6.95 7.64 8.38
C LYS A 40 -6.33 7.77 7.00
N GLU A 41 -5.03 8.04 6.97
CA GLU A 41 -4.25 8.14 5.74
C GLU A 41 -2.99 7.30 5.88
N THR A 42 -2.69 6.51 4.85
CA THR A 42 -1.40 5.80 4.79
C THR A 42 -0.33 6.74 4.23
N GLU A 43 0.91 6.57 4.69
CA GLU A 43 2.04 7.23 4.02
C GLU A 43 2.07 6.81 2.55
N SER A 44 2.70 7.63 1.68
CA SER A 44 2.85 7.21 0.28
C SER A 44 3.82 6.03 0.19
N PHE A 45 3.69 5.23 -0.86
CA PHE A 45 4.60 4.11 -1.07
C PHE A 45 6.04 4.59 -1.24
N ASP A 46 6.24 5.72 -1.91
CA ASP A 46 7.57 6.32 -2.07
C ASP A 46 8.19 6.69 -0.72
N ALA A 47 7.39 7.27 0.18
CA ALA A 47 7.87 7.62 1.52
C ALA A 47 8.22 6.36 2.32
N PHE A 48 7.41 5.32 2.19
CA PHE A 48 7.67 4.04 2.83
C PHE A 48 9.00 3.44 2.35
N LEU A 49 9.21 3.39 1.03
CA LEU A 49 10.45 2.86 0.47
C LEU A 49 11.66 3.65 0.91
N ALA A 50 11.56 4.98 0.91
CA ALA A 50 12.67 5.83 1.36
C ALA A 50 13.02 5.58 2.82
N ARG A 51 12.00 5.45 3.68
CA ARG A 51 12.20 5.19 5.11
C ARG A 51 12.85 3.83 5.35
N VAL A 52 12.38 2.80 4.63
CA VAL A 52 12.90 1.44 4.77
C VAL A 52 14.31 1.35 4.21
N SER A 53 14.60 2.03 3.10
CA SER A 53 15.93 2.04 2.49
C SER A 53 16.99 2.65 3.40
N ASN A 54 16.60 3.59 4.26
CA ASN A 54 17.51 4.25 5.18
C ASN A 54 17.72 3.48 6.49
N SER A 55 17.07 2.34 6.64
CA SER A 55 17.19 1.50 7.82
C SER A 55 17.81 0.15 7.43
N PRO A 56 19.08 -0.11 7.81
CA PRO A 56 19.77 -1.33 7.37
C PRO A 56 19.10 -2.63 7.78
N ALA A 57 18.38 -2.63 8.89
CA ALA A 57 17.72 -3.82 9.41
C ALA A 57 16.30 -4.02 8.88
N ALA A 58 15.76 -3.06 8.13
CA ALA A 58 14.39 -3.13 7.67
C ALA A 58 14.26 -3.89 6.35
N ASP A 59 13.19 -4.66 6.25
CA ASP A 59 12.85 -5.42 5.03
C ASP A 59 11.53 -4.86 4.49
N PRO A 60 11.49 -4.43 3.22
CA PRO A 60 10.24 -3.91 2.63
C PRO A 60 9.10 -4.92 2.67
N MET A 61 9.39 -6.22 2.70
CA MET A 61 8.37 -7.26 2.73
C MET A 61 7.69 -7.39 4.09
N THR A 62 8.29 -6.89 5.16
CA THR A 62 7.78 -7.06 6.53
C THR A 62 7.64 -5.77 7.32
N ALA A 63 8.21 -4.67 6.84
CA ALA A 63 8.16 -3.39 7.55
C ALA A 63 6.72 -2.88 7.65
N SER A 64 6.41 -2.21 8.76
CA SER A 64 5.08 -1.63 8.99
C SER A 64 4.89 -0.35 8.20
N PHE A 65 3.65 -0.09 7.79
CA PHE A 65 3.28 1.16 7.15
C PHE A 65 2.83 2.17 8.21
N HIS A 66 3.14 3.44 7.99
CA HIS A 66 2.67 4.50 8.87
C HIS A 66 1.28 4.94 8.44
N VAL A 67 0.37 5.01 9.41
CA VAL A 67 -1.00 5.46 9.21
C VAL A 67 -1.25 6.60 10.18
N THR A 68 -1.71 7.75 9.67
CA THR A 68 -1.95 8.94 10.48
C THR A 68 -3.38 9.43 10.28
N GLU A 69 -3.83 10.33 11.14
CA GLU A 69 -5.15 10.93 10.99
C GLU A 69 -5.08 12.10 10.02
N SER A 70 -6.10 12.21 9.17
CA SER A 70 -6.24 13.34 8.26
C SER A 70 -6.57 14.62 9.03
N SER A 71 -6.01 15.74 8.58
CA SER A 71 -6.31 17.06 9.10
C SER A 71 -7.25 17.85 8.17
N GLY A 72 -7.90 17.16 7.23
CA GLY A 72 -8.80 17.80 6.28
C GLY A 72 -10.05 18.42 6.91
N PRO A 73 -10.84 19.14 6.08
CA PRO A 73 -12.05 19.81 6.57
C PRO A 73 -13.04 18.85 7.21
N MET A 74 -13.68 19.30 8.28
CA MET A 74 -14.64 18.51 9.06
C MET A 74 -16.07 18.94 8.78
N ALA A 75 -16.99 17.96 8.78
CA ALA A 75 -18.41 18.21 8.84
C ALA A 75 -18.78 18.75 10.24
N PRO A 76 -19.99 19.32 10.41
CA PRO A 76 -20.42 19.85 11.71
C PRO A 76 -20.34 18.85 12.87
N ASN A 77 -20.47 17.53 12.58
CA ASN A 77 -20.35 16.49 13.60
C ASN A 77 -18.90 16.09 13.91
N GLY A 78 -17.92 16.76 13.30
CA GLY A 78 -16.51 16.47 13.52
C GLY A 78 -15.92 15.36 12.66
N ASN A 79 -16.72 14.78 11.76
CA ASN A 79 -16.23 13.75 10.83
C ASN A 79 -15.56 14.42 9.63
N ASN A 80 -14.38 13.95 9.24
CA ASN A 80 -13.68 14.53 8.09
C ASN A 80 -13.47 13.56 6.94
N VAL A 81 -14.25 12.48 6.88
CA VAL A 81 -14.17 11.54 5.76
C VAL A 81 -14.77 12.18 4.51
N SER A 82 -14.02 12.18 3.40
CA SER A 82 -14.55 12.53 2.09
C SER A 82 -14.83 11.24 1.32
N LEU A 83 -16.10 10.92 1.12
CA LEU A 83 -16.47 9.70 0.40
C LEU A 83 -15.91 9.67 -1.01
N GLU A 84 -15.92 10.81 -1.69
CA GLU A 84 -15.38 10.91 -3.05
C GLU A 84 -13.89 10.58 -3.06
N GLN A 85 -13.15 11.13 -2.12
CA GLN A 85 -11.71 10.88 -2.00
C GLN A 85 -11.45 9.41 -1.64
N GLU A 86 -12.26 8.83 -0.76
CA GLU A 86 -12.06 7.44 -0.34
C GLU A 86 -12.38 6.45 -1.46
N VAL A 87 -13.40 6.74 -2.26
CA VAL A 87 -13.70 5.91 -3.44
C VAL A 87 -12.55 5.97 -4.44
N PHE A 88 -12.00 7.15 -4.66
CA PHE A 88 -10.83 7.31 -5.52
C PHE A 88 -9.63 6.56 -4.96
N ASN A 89 -9.36 6.71 -3.67
CA ASN A 89 -8.23 6.03 -3.01
C ASN A 89 -8.37 4.52 -3.10
N SER A 90 -9.58 4.00 -2.92
CA SER A 90 -9.85 2.57 -3.00
C SER A 90 -9.62 2.03 -4.41
N ALA A 91 -10.09 2.77 -5.43
CA ALA A 91 -9.91 2.38 -6.84
C ALA A 91 -8.43 2.40 -7.22
N GLU A 92 -7.70 3.42 -6.78
CA GLU A 92 -6.25 3.53 -7.02
C GLU A 92 -5.51 2.39 -6.35
N ALA A 93 -5.86 2.05 -5.10
CA ALA A 93 -5.25 0.94 -4.39
C ALA A 93 -5.51 -0.40 -5.07
N MET A 94 -6.72 -0.62 -5.57
CA MET A 94 -7.05 -1.84 -6.31
C MET A 94 -6.21 -1.96 -7.58
N SER A 95 -6.07 -0.87 -8.32
CA SER A 95 -5.26 -0.84 -9.55
C SER A 95 -3.80 -1.13 -9.25
N GLN A 96 -3.27 -0.49 -8.22
CA GLN A 96 -1.88 -0.68 -7.78
C GLN A 96 -1.64 -2.12 -7.33
N HIS A 97 -2.58 -2.70 -6.59
CA HIS A 97 -2.50 -4.08 -6.13
C HIS A 97 -2.47 -5.05 -7.30
N SER A 98 -3.34 -4.85 -8.29
CA SER A 98 -3.38 -5.70 -9.49
C SER A 98 -2.08 -5.63 -10.28
N LEU A 99 -1.54 -4.43 -10.45
CA LEU A 99 -0.26 -4.24 -11.13
C LEU A 99 0.87 -4.94 -10.37
N ALA A 100 0.92 -4.73 -9.06
CA ALA A 100 1.98 -5.30 -8.23
C ALA A 100 1.95 -6.83 -8.26
N LEU A 101 0.76 -7.42 -8.16
CA LEU A 101 0.61 -8.87 -8.23
C LEU A 101 0.98 -9.42 -9.59
N SER A 102 0.64 -8.73 -10.68
CA SER A 102 1.00 -9.16 -12.02
C SER A 102 2.51 -9.22 -12.20
N VAL A 103 3.22 -8.17 -11.76
CA VAL A 103 4.68 -8.13 -11.86
C VAL A 103 5.31 -9.18 -10.93
N TYR A 104 4.80 -9.28 -9.71
CA TYR A 104 5.28 -10.26 -8.72
C TYR A 104 5.14 -11.69 -9.27
N THR A 105 3.99 -12.03 -9.82
CA THR A 105 3.73 -13.37 -10.36
C THR A 105 4.63 -13.67 -11.56
N LYS A 106 4.81 -12.70 -12.46
CA LYS A 106 5.70 -12.88 -13.61
C LYS A 106 7.15 -13.06 -13.17
N SER A 107 7.57 -12.30 -12.16
CA SER A 107 8.92 -12.44 -11.60
C SER A 107 9.13 -13.82 -11.01
N MET A 108 8.12 -14.34 -10.31
CA MET A 108 8.15 -15.67 -9.72
C MET A 108 8.25 -16.75 -10.82
N ASP A 109 7.47 -16.60 -11.89
CA ASP A 109 7.49 -17.53 -13.02
C ASP A 109 8.86 -17.55 -13.71
N LEU A 110 9.46 -16.38 -13.88
CA LEU A 110 10.80 -16.27 -14.46
C LEU A 110 11.84 -16.97 -13.59
N LEU A 111 11.75 -16.80 -12.27
CA LEU A 111 12.64 -17.47 -11.33
C LEU A 111 12.50 -18.99 -11.41
N ARG A 112 11.28 -19.50 -11.46
CA ARG A 112 11.00 -20.93 -11.59
C ARG A 112 11.55 -21.48 -12.89
N THR A 113 11.38 -20.77 -13.99
CA THR A 113 11.90 -21.16 -15.30
C THR A 113 13.42 -21.22 -15.29
N ALA A 114 14.07 -20.20 -14.69
CA ALA A 114 15.53 -20.16 -14.60
C ALA A 114 16.07 -21.33 -13.79
N ILE A 115 15.43 -21.65 -12.67
CA ILE A 115 15.81 -22.76 -11.81
C ILE A 115 15.57 -24.10 -12.53
N GLY A 116 14.42 -24.24 -13.19
CA GLY A 116 14.05 -25.46 -13.91
C GLY A 116 14.98 -25.80 -15.05
N ARG A 117 15.57 -24.81 -15.72
CA ARG A 117 16.50 -25.01 -16.81
C ARG A 117 17.86 -25.51 -16.36
N ARG A 118 18.17 -25.42 -15.08
CA ARG A 118 19.44 -25.87 -14.53
C ARG A 118 19.44 -27.34 -14.18
N GLY A 119 18.27 -27.92 -14.09
CA GLY A 119 18.09 -29.34 -13.71
C GLY A 119 18.26 -30.33 -14.85
#